data_108c44f315a5377f58866c03a61880b6
#
_entry.id   108c44f315a5377f58866c03a61880b6
#
_cell.length_a   1.000
_cell.length_b   1.000
_cell.length_c   1.000
_cell.angle_alpha   90.00
_cell.angle_beta   90.00
_cell.angle_gamma   90.00
#
_symmetry.space_group_name_H-M   'P 1'
#
loop_
_entity.id
_entity.type
_entity.pdbx_description
1 polymer ?
#
loop_
_entity_poly.entity_id
_entity_poly.type
_entity_poly.pdbx_seq_one_letter_code
_entity_poly.pdbx_strand_id
1 'polypeptide(L)'
;MNLGSVAFRTFLIRFLGVFLFLYFGTEAWIGICAKGGIYLHWADQYFNYVDWIKKSLMYGIQWCVNNIWDYQTHFEPNYLIRINGKRGVYIAMGCVGYGVYSFWVAYIIAVPQKIINKMIWVVSGLFLLWIINVLRISMFLVAINEKKNNATWNRSSYLV
;
A
#
# COMPACT_ATOMS: atom_id res chain seq x y z
N MET A 1 -23.29 -27.23 -24.86
CA MET A 1 -22.90 -25.95 -24.22
C MET A 1 -22.20 -26.30 -22.90
N ASN A 2 -20.88 -26.11 -22.82
CA ASN A 2 -20.09 -26.59 -21.69
C ASN A 2 -20.41 -25.83 -20.41
N LEU A 3 -20.94 -26.48 -19.38
CA LEU A 3 -21.23 -25.92 -18.04
C LEU A 3 -20.03 -25.18 -17.43
N GLY A 4 -18.81 -25.66 -17.69
CA GLY A 4 -17.58 -25.01 -17.25
C GLY A 4 -17.35 -23.63 -17.87
N SER A 5 -17.75 -23.41 -19.12
CA SER A 5 -17.59 -22.11 -19.79
C SER A 5 -18.56 -21.06 -19.23
N VAL A 6 -19.76 -21.46 -18.84
CA VAL A 6 -20.77 -20.56 -18.23
C VAL A 6 -20.35 -20.16 -16.82
N ALA A 7 -19.90 -21.10 -16.00
CA ALA A 7 -19.42 -20.85 -14.65
C ALA A 7 -18.18 -19.91 -14.67
N PHE A 8 -17.24 -20.13 -15.59
CA PHE A 8 -16.08 -19.28 -15.77
C PHE A 8 -16.44 -17.85 -16.21
N ARG A 9 -17.37 -17.71 -17.16
CA ARG A 9 -17.85 -16.40 -17.62
C ARG A 9 -18.52 -15.62 -16.48
N THR A 10 -19.37 -16.29 -15.68
CA THR A 10 -20.03 -15.68 -14.52
C THR A 10 -19.02 -15.24 -13.47
N PHE A 11 -18.01 -16.06 -13.18
CA PHE A 11 -16.90 -15.68 -12.30
C PHE A 11 -16.18 -14.43 -12.83
N LEU A 12 -15.79 -14.45 -14.12
CA LEU A 12 -15.03 -13.34 -14.72
C LEU A 12 -15.80 -12.03 -14.71
N ILE A 13 -17.09 -12.05 -15.03
CA ILE A 13 -17.95 -10.85 -15.01
C ILE A 13 -18.07 -10.30 -13.57
N ARG A 14 -18.29 -11.17 -12.59
CA ARG A 14 -18.35 -10.75 -11.18
C ARG A 14 -17.03 -10.19 -10.70
N PHE A 15 -15.93 -10.87 -11.00
CA PHE A 15 -14.59 -10.43 -10.64
C PHE A 15 -14.25 -9.06 -11.23
N LEU A 16 -14.40 -8.91 -12.56
CA LEU A 16 -14.11 -7.64 -13.25
C LEU A 16 -15.04 -6.52 -12.76
N GLY A 17 -16.33 -6.78 -12.60
CA GLY A 17 -17.28 -5.78 -12.12
C GLY A 17 -16.93 -5.27 -10.73
N VAL A 18 -16.65 -6.17 -9.78
CA VAL A 18 -16.27 -5.80 -8.41
C VAL A 18 -14.90 -5.13 -8.40
N PHE A 19 -13.93 -5.63 -9.16
CA PHE A 19 -12.59 -5.05 -9.24
C PHE A 19 -12.62 -3.60 -9.77
N LEU A 20 -13.29 -3.38 -10.89
CA LEU A 20 -13.40 -2.05 -11.48
C LEU A 20 -14.15 -1.09 -10.55
N PHE A 21 -15.23 -1.56 -9.92
CA PHE A 21 -15.98 -0.76 -8.94
C PHE A 21 -15.11 -0.33 -7.75
N LEU A 22 -14.34 -1.27 -7.16
CA LEU A 22 -13.46 -0.97 -6.04
C LEU A 22 -12.29 -0.08 -6.45
N TYR A 23 -11.67 -0.37 -7.59
CA TYR A 23 -10.51 0.38 -8.08
C TYR A 23 -10.88 1.82 -8.43
N PHE A 24 -11.84 2.00 -9.32
CA PHE A 24 -12.29 3.35 -9.72
C PHE A 24 -13.05 4.07 -8.60
N GLY A 25 -13.76 3.33 -7.74
CA GLY A 25 -14.39 3.89 -6.55
C GLY A 25 -13.35 4.48 -5.58
N THR A 26 -12.23 3.80 -5.37
CA THR A 26 -11.12 4.33 -4.56
C THR A 26 -10.48 5.54 -5.22
N GLU A 27 -10.22 5.52 -6.54
CA GLU A 27 -9.71 6.68 -7.28
C GLU A 27 -10.64 7.89 -7.19
N ALA A 28 -11.93 7.68 -7.39
CA ALA A 28 -12.92 8.74 -7.25
C ALA A 28 -12.96 9.31 -5.83
N TRP A 29 -12.86 8.44 -4.81
CA TRP A 29 -12.82 8.85 -3.41
C TRP A 29 -11.56 9.67 -3.08
N ILE A 30 -10.42 9.26 -3.58
CA ILE A 30 -9.17 10.03 -3.48
C ILE A 30 -9.34 11.40 -4.10
N GLY A 31 -9.98 11.50 -5.28
CA GLY A 31 -10.26 12.76 -5.95
C GLY A 31 -11.19 13.69 -5.15
N ILE A 32 -12.17 13.12 -4.43
CA ILE A 32 -13.09 13.87 -3.56
C ILE A 32 -12.38 14.38 -2.29
N CYS A 33 -11.43 13.62 -1.75
CA CYS A 33 -10.65 14.00 -0.57
C CYS A 33 -9.43 14.88 -0.90
N ALA A 34 -9.03 14.99 -2.17
CA ALA A 34 -7.86 15.78 -2.60
C ALA A 34 -8.19 17.28 -2.70
N LYS A 35 -7.34 18.12 -2.10
CA LYS A 35 -7.41 19.58 -2.27
C LYS A 35 -7.06 19.93 -3.72
N GLY A 36 -8.05 20.37 -4.49
CA GLY A 36 -7.90 20.73 -5.90
C GLY A 36 -8.90 20.07 -6.85
N GLY A 37 -9.74 19.13 -6.33
CA GLY A 37 -10.89 18.56 -7.03
C GLY A 37 -12.23 19.04 -6.44
N ILE A 38 -13.24 18.17 -6.47
CA ILE A 38 -14.52 18.38 -5.77
C ILE A 38 -14.26 18.08 -4.27
N TYR A 39 -13.61 19.03 -3.58
CA TYR A 39 -13.19 18.85 -2.20
C TYR A 39 -14.38 18.90 -1.24
N LEU A 40 -14.69 17.79 -0.61
CA LEU A 40 -15.66 17.69 0.47
C LEU A 40 -14.92 17.62 1.82
N HIS A 41 -14.85 18.73 2.52
CA HIS A 41 -14.15 18.84 3.82
C HIS A 41 -14.60 17.79 4.85
N TRP A 42 -15.89 17.48 4.90
CA TRP A 42 -16.45 16.47 5.77
C TRP A 42 -15.95 15.05 5.44
N ALA A 43 -15.86 14.70 4.16
CA ALA A 43 -15.37 13.40 3.71
C ALA A 43 -13.87 13.21 4.03
N ASP A 44 -13.07 14.24 3.83
CA ASP A 44 -11.64 14.24 4.16
C ASP A 44 -11.41 14.12 5.67
N GLN A 45 -12.21 14.80 6.48
CA GLN A 45 -12.02 14.82 7.93
C GLN A 45 -12.45 13.51 8.61
N TYR A 46 -13.54 12.86 8.17
CA TYR A 46 -14.12 11.73 8.89
C TYR A 46 -13.95 10.37 8.17
N PHE A 47 -13.82 10.35 6.85
CA PHE A 47 -13.85 9.12 6.05
C PHE A 47 -12.65 8.94 5.11
N ASN A 48 -11.53 9.61 5.37
CA ASN A 48 -10.32 9.43 4.58
C ASN A 48 -9.59 8.14 4.97
N TYR A 49 -10.18 6.99 4.61
CA TYR A 49 -9.59 5.67 4.89
C TYR A 49 -8.22 5.48 4.23
N VAL A 50 -7.97 6.16 3.11
CA VAL A 50 -6.67 6.11 2.41
C VAL A 50 -5.59 6.76 3.26
N ASP A 51 -5.91 7.85 3.96
CA ASP A 51 -5.02 8.51 4.91
C ASP A 51 -4.71 7.61 6.11
N TRP A 52 -5.71 6.90 6.63
CA TRP A 52 -5.51 5.95 7.71
C TRP A 52 -4.59 4.79 7.30
N ILE A 53 -4.74 4.27 6.07
CA ILE A 53 -3.84 3.23 5.54
C ILE A 53 -2.42 3.77 5.40
N LYS A 54 -2.22 4.98 4.87
CA LYS A 54 -0.90 5.61 4.79
C LYS A 54 -0.24 5.76 6.15
N LYS A 55 -0.97 6.28 7.14
CA LYS A 55 -0.46 6.43 8.51
C LYS A 55 -0.09 5.07 9.11
N SER A 56 -0.93 4.05 8.94
CA SER A 56 -0.64 2.70 9.43
C SER A 56 0.62 2.11 8.79
N LEU A 57 0.82 2.33 7.48
CA LEU A 57 2.05 1.95 6.78
C LEU A 57 3.27 2.69 7.34
N MET A 58 3.18 4.00 7.58
CA MET A 58 4.27 4.78 8.16
C MET A 58 4.70 4.23 9.53
N TYR A 59 3.75 3.95 10.42
CA TYR A 59 4.04 3.34 11.72
C TYR A 59 4.64 1.93 11.58
N GLY A 60 4.10 1.12 10.67
CA GLY A 60 4.63 -0.21 10.38
C GLY A 60 6.08 -0.15 9.86
N ILE A 61 6.38 0.77 8.94
CA ILE A 61 7.72 0.97 8.39
C ILE A 61 8.68 1.46 9.48
N GLN A 62 8.27 2.42 10.29
CA GLN A 62 9.06 2.92 11.41
C GLN A 62 9.42 1.79 12.38
N TRP A 63 8.42 1.01 12.80
CA TRP A 63 8.65 -0.12 13.69
C TRP A 63 9.61 -1.14 13.06
N CYS A 64 9.42 -1.47 11.79
CA CYS A 64 10.24 -2.43 11.06
C CYS A 64 11.70 -1.95 10.94
N VAL A 65 11.92 -0.70 10.53
CA VAL A 65 13.26 -0.13 10.33
C VAL A 65 13.99 0.07 11.64
N ASN A 66 13.30 0.48 12.69
CA ASN A 66 13.91 0.70 13.99
C ASN A 66 14.29 -0.62 14.69
N ASN A 67 13.46 -1.69 14.56
CA ASN A 67 13.68 -2.94 15.30
C ASN A 67 14.48 -4.00 14.50
N ILE A 68 14.42 -3.98 13.17
CA ILE A 68 15.11 -4.99 12.33
C ILE A 68 16.47 -4.49 11.86
N TRP A 69 16.58 -3.21 11.50
CA TRP A 69 17.83 -2.62 10.99
C TRP A 69 18.51 -1.65 11.96
N ASP A 70 17.92 -1.43 13.13
CA ASP A 70 18.47 -0.55 14.19
C ASP A 70 18.76 0.89 13.71
N TYR A 71 17.97 1.38 12.75
CA TYR A 71 18.02 2.76 12.28
C TYR A 71 16.91 3.59 12.91
N GLN A 72 17.27 4.73 13.46
CA GLN A 72 16.27 5.69 13.95
C GLN A 72 15.63 6.45 12.80
N THR A 73 14.30 6.37 12.72
CA THR A 73 13.50 7.07 11.73
C THR A 73 12.60 8.12 12.35
N HIS A 74 12.32 9.18 11.62
CA HIS A 74 11.35 10.21 12.00
C HIS A 74 10.40 10.52 10.84
N PHE A 75 9.22 11.04 11.18
CA PHE A 75 8.22 11.46 10.21
C PHE A 75 8.42 12.94 9.89
N GLU A 76 8.33 13.27 8.62
CA GLU A 76 8.26 14.63 8.14
C GLU A 76 6.87 14.90 7.52
N PRO A 77 6.49 16.19 7.35
CA PRO A 77 5.24 16.55 6.67
C PRO A 77 5.08 15.86 5.31
N ASN A 78 3.83 15.74 4.87
CA ASN A 78 3.49 15.12 3.56
C ASN A 78 3.84 13.63 3.41
N TYR A 79 3.72 12.82 4.48
CA TYR A 79 3.97 11.36 4.45
C TYR A 79 5.40 10.98 4.03
N LEU A 80 6.37 11.78 4.41
CA LEU A 80 7.77 11.48 4.23
C LEU A 80 8.33 10.79 5.49
N ILE A 81 8.93 9.63 5.33
CA ILE A 81 9.68 8.93 6.39
C ILE A 81 11.18 9.00 6.06
N ARG A 82 11.98 9.41 7.03
CA ARG A 82 13.42 9.59 6.86
C ARG A 82 14.22 8.89 7.95
N ILE A 83 15.35 8.31 7.60
CA ILE A 83 16.37 7.87 8.55
C ILE A 83 17.21 9.07 8.97
N ASN A 84 17.54 9.21 10.26
CA ASN A 84 18.32 10.32 10.79
C ASN A 84 19.62 10.56 10.01
N GLY A 85 19.80 11.80 9.53
CA GLY A 85 20.97 12.21 8.73
C GLY A 85 21.05 11.65 7.31
N LYS A 86 20.03 10.90 6.83
CA LYS A 86 20.02 10.20 5.55
C LYS A 86 18.83 10.60 4.68
N ARG A 87 18.64 9.87 3.55
CA ARG A 87 17.52 10.11 2.62
C ARG A 87 16.21 9.57 3.18
N GLY A 88 15.11 10.25 2.85
CA GLY A 88 13.74 9.81 3.15
C GLY A 88 13.05 9.20 1.93
N VAL A 89 11.93 8.53 2.19
CA VAL A 89 11.01 8.00 1.19
C VAL A 89 9.64 8.63 1.38
N TYR A 90 9.09 9.17 0.31
CA TYR A 90 7.73 9.68 0.27
C TYR A 90 6.75 8.56 -0.03
N ILE A 91 5.75 8.39 0.82
CA ILE A 91 4.69 7.38 0.61
C ILE A 91 3.62 7.95 -0.30
N ALA A 92 3.83 7.78 -1.61
CA ALA A 92 2.86 8.17 -2.64
C ALA A 92 1.61 7.27 -2.59
N MET A 93 0.52 7.71 -3.25
CA MET A 93 -0.71 6.91 -3.40
C MET A 93 -0.43 5.53 -4.00
N GLY A 94 0.41 5.43 -5.02
CA GLY A 94 0.81 4.15 -5.61
C GLY A 94 1.54 3.19 -4.66
N CYS A 95 2.17 3.72 -3.58
CA CYS A 95 2.83 2.89 -2.57
C CYS A 95 1.84 2.21 -1.63
N VAL A 96 0.61 2.71 -1.52
CA VAL A 96 -0.44 2.13 -0.66
C VAL A 96 -0.88 0.75 -1.18
N GLY A 97 -0.82 0.54 -2.51
CA GLY A 97 -1.15 -0.75 -3.13
C GLY A 97 -2.66 -1.01 -3.22
N TYR A 98 -3.50 0.05 -3.25
CA TYR A 98 -4.96 -0.09 -3.30
C TYR A 98 -5.46 -0.94 -4.48
N GLY A 99 -4.76 -0.94 -5.62
CA GLY A 99 -5.09 -1.82 -6.75
C GLY A 99 -4.96 -3.31 -6.40
N VAL A 100 -3.92 -3.68 -5.64
CA VAL A 100 -3.71 -5.06 -5.19
C VAL A 100 -4.76 -5.45 -4.14
N TYR A 101 -5.11 -4.54 -3.23
CA TYR A 101 -6.20 -4.76 -2.26
C TYR A 101 -7.55 -4.95 -2.97
N SER A 102 -7.86 -4.09 -3.93
CA SER A 102 -9.09 -4.20 -4.73
C SER A 102 -9.15 -5.51 -5.52
N PHE A 103 -8.03 -5.93 -6.11
CA PHE A 103 -7.90 -7.20 -6.81
C PHE A 103 -8.18 -8.39 -5.88
N TRP A 104 -7.55 -8.42 -4.71
CA TRP A 104 -7.72 -9.49 -3.73
C TRP A 104 -9.16 -9.61 -3.27
N VAL A 105 -9.77 -8.49 -2.87
CA VAL A 105 -11.16 -8.44 -2.40
C VAL A 105 -12.11 -8.90 -3.51
N ALA A 106 -11.94 -8.40 -4.73
CA ALA A 106 -12.76 -8.78 -5.88
C ALA A 106 -12.65 -10.27 -6.20
N TYR A 107 -11.44 -10.83 -6.12
CA TYR A 107 -11.22 -12.26 -6.33
C TYR A 107 -11.99 -13.11 -5.31
N ILE A 108 -11.88 -12.80 -4.02
CA ILE A 108 -12.57 -13.56 -2.97
C ILE A 108 -14.10 -13.42 -3.08
N ILE A 109 -14.60 -12.24 -3.43
CA ILE A 109 -16.05 -12.02 -3.63
C ILE A 109 -16.57 -12.84 -4.81
N ALA A 110 -15.81 -12.92 -5.90
CA ALA A 110 -16.21 -13.63 -7.12
C ALA A 110 -16.26 -15.16 -6.95
N VAL A 111 -15.43 -15.72 -6.07
CA VAL A 111 -15.39 -17.17 -5.81
C VAL A 111 -16.65 -17.58 -5.02
N PRO A 112 -17.39 -18.63 -5.45
CA PRO A 112 -18.58 -19.11 -4.75
C PRO A 112 -18.18 -19.84 -3.45
N GLN A 113 -18.27 -19.19 -2.31
CA GLN A 113 -17.98 -19.70 -0.97
C GLN A 113 -18.98 -19.17 0.06
N LYS A 114 -19.02 -19.79 1.24
CA LYS A 114 -19.80 -19.31 2.40
C LYS A 114 -19.26 -17.92 2.83
N ILE A 115 -20.18 -17.01 3.21
CA ILE A 115 -19.85 -15.61 3.52
C ILE A 115 -18.80 -15.50 4.62
N ILE A 116 -18.88 -16.36 5.66
CA ILE A 116 -17.94 -16.35 6.77
C ILE A 116 -16.50 -16.67 6.33
N ASN A 117 -16.34 -17.63 5.43
CA ASN A 117 -15.02 -17.98 4.87
C ASN A 117 -14.48 -16.83 4.02
N LYS A 118 -15.34 -16.15 3.23
CA LYS A 118 -14.94 -14.96 2.47
C LYS A 118 -14.40 -13.87 3.39
N MET A 119 -15.08 -13.57 4.49
CA MET A 119 -14.64 -12.58 5.45
C MET A 119 -13.26 -12.91 6.02
N ILE A 120 -13.03 -14.16 6.42
CA ILE A 120 -11.74 -14.62 6.94
C ILE A 120 -10.64 -14.44 5.89
N TRP A 121 -10.89 -14.87 4.64
CA TRP A 121 -9.90 -14.76 3.56
C TRP A 121 -9.63 -13.31 3.15
N VAL A 122 -10.65 -12.45 3.15
CA VAL A 122 -10.46 -11.02 2.86
C VAL A 122 -9.57 -10.39 3.93
N VAL A 123 -9.92 -10.54 5.21
CA VAL A 123 -9.18 -9.92 6.32
C VAL A 123 -7.75 -10.44 6.40
N SER A 124 -7.56 -11.76 6.35
CA SER A 124 -6.21 -12.36 6.42
C SER A 124 -5.34 -11.95 5.24
N GLY A 125 -5.91 -11.91 4.03
CA GLY A 125 -5.17 -11.51 2.84
C GLY A 125 -4.83 -10.01 2.83
N LEU A 126 -5.74 -9.13 3.24
CA LEU A 126 -5.44 -7.70 3.39
C LEU A 126 -4.33 -7.45 4.41
N PHE A 127 -4.37 -8.17 5.54
CA PHE A 127 -3.31 -8.08 6.55
C PHE A 127 -1.96 -8.57 6.04
N LEU A 128 -1.94 -9.70 5.33
CA LEU A 128 -0.71 -10.21 4.71
C LEU A 128 -0.15 -9.25 3.67
N LEU A 129 -0.99 -8.69 2.80
CA LEU A 129 -0.60 -7.70 1.80
C LEU A 129 -0.06 -6.43 2.47
N TRP A 130 -0.64 -6.01 3.60
CA TRP A 130 -0.13 -4.89 4.38
C TRP A 130 1.29 -5.17 4.91
N ILE A 131 1.53 -6.35 5.50
CA ILE A 131 2.88 -6.75 5.96
C ILE A 131 3.88 -6.73 4.82
N ILE A 132 3.54 -7.35 3.68
CA ILE A 132 4.42 -7.38 2.49
C ILE A 132 4.75 -5.97 2.03
N ASN A 133 3.78 -5.06 2.04
CA ASN A 133 3.97 -3.68 1.63
C ASN A 133 4.87 -2.90 2.61
N VAL A 134 4.69 -3.09 3.93
CA VAL A 134 5.58 -2.53 4.97
C VAL A 134 7.01 -3.00 4.75
N LEU A 135 7.23 -4.31 4.58
CA LEU A 135 8.55 -4.87 4.35
C LEU A 135 9.18 -4.32 3.07
N ARG A 136 8.44 -4.27 1.96
CA ARG A 136 8.90 -3.71 0.68
C ARG A 136 9.41 -2.29 0.81
N ILE A 137 8.64 -1.41 1.46
CA ILE A 137 9.02 0.00 1.61
C ILE A 137 10.17 0.15 2.60
N SER A 138 10.19 -0.64 3.68
CA SER A 138 11.28 -0.65 4.66
C SER A 138 12.61 -1.06 4.03
N MET A 139 12.61 -2.14 3.26
CA MET A 139 13.80 -2.61 2.51
C MET A 139 14.26 -1.56 1.50
N PHE A 140 13.34 -0.92 0.79
CA PHE A 140 13.67 0.14 -0.16
C PHE A 140 14.30 1.34 0.54
N LEU A 141 13.76 1.79 1.69
CA LEU A 141 14.30 2.89 2.49
C LEU A 141 15.73 2.59 2.97
N VAL A 142 15.99 1.37 3.43
CA VAL A 142 17.33 0.94 3.85
C VAL A 142 18.28 0.87 2.66
N ALA A 143 17.90 0.22 1.57
CA ALA A 143 18.73 0.02 0.38
C ALA A 143 19.22 1.34 -0.26
N ILE A 144 18.38 2.36 -0.36
CA ILE A 144 18.78 3.68 -0.91
C ILE A 144 19.80 4.40 -0.02
N ASN A 145 19.80 4.09 1.29
CA ASN A 145 20.72 4.70 2.23
C ASN A 145 22.04 3.94 2.34
N GLU A 146 22.04 2.61 2.20
CA GLU A 146 23.27 1.79 2.16
C GLU A 146 24.07 2.03 0.87
N LYS A 147 23.40 2.09 -0.29
CA LYS A 147 24.04 2.35 -1.58
C LYS A 147 24.84 3.68 -1.57
N LYS A 148 24.36 4.69 -0.85
CA LYS A 148 25.06 5.97 -0.71
C LYS A 148 26.31 5.85 0.17
N ASN A 149 26.26 5.08 1.26
CA ASN A 149 27.42 4.87 2.14
C ASN A 149 28.58 4.23 1.37
N ASN A 150 28.29 3.23 0.53
CA ASN A 150 29.31 2.58 -0.30
C ASN A 150 29.88 3.51 -1.38
N ALA A 151 29.08 4.40 -1.95
CA ALA A 151 29.54 5.36 -2.95
C ALA A 151 30.40 6.49 -2.34
N THR A 152 30.14 6.92 -1.12
CA THR A 152 30.98 7.88 -0.39
C THR A 152 32.29 7.25 0.10
N TRP A 153 32.24 6.00 0.54
CA TRP A 153 33.44 5.23 0.92
C TRP A 153 34.40 5.06 -0.25
N ASN A 154 33.90 4.64 -1.42
CA ASN A 154 34.72 4.52 -2.63
C ASN A 154 35.39 5.84 -3.05
N ARG A 155 34.68 6.99 -2.90
CA ARG A 155 35.22 8.29 -3.27
C ARG A 155 36.34 8.76 -2.33
N SER A 156 36.27 8.44 -1.03
CA SER A 156 37.32 8.80 -0.08
C SER A 156 38.54 7.94 -0.17
N SER A 157 38.46 6.69 -0.70
CA SER A 157 39.61 5.81 -0.92
C SER A 157 40.45 6.15 -2.15
N TYR A 158 39.97 7.04 -3.03
CA TYR A 158 40.75 7.56 -4.16
C TYR A 158 41.45 8.90 -3.89
N LEU A 159 41.35 9.44 -2.66
CA LEU A 159 41.90 10.73 -2.26
C LEU A 159 43.01 10.60 -1.23
N VAL A 160 43.60 9.40 -1.08
CA VAL A 160 44.79 9.12 -0.27
C VAL A 160 45.95 8.76 -1.17
#